data_23c0f19071cf7ceb9982147e268b4c33
#
_entry.id   23c0f19071cf7ceb9982147e268b4c33
#
_cell.length_a   1.000
_cell.length_b   1.000
_cell.length_c   1.000
_cell.angle_alpha   90.00
_cell.angle_beta   90.00
_cell.angle_gamma   90.00
#
_symmetry.space_group_name_H-M   'P 1'
#
loop_
_entity.id
_entity.type
_entity.pdbx_description
1 polymer ?
#
loop_
_entity_poly.entity_id
_entity_poly.type
_entity_poly.pdbx_seq_one_letter_code
_entity_poly.pdbx_strand_id
1 'polypeptide(L)'
;MGLPTTANYVVVASLMATVLVDVGNASGFIFPLIAVHLFVFYFGLMADVTPPVGLASYAAAAISGGDPLRTGLQAIWYSLRTGILPIVFLFNHELLLIGVDSIWQALLVIATSLIGILVFTAATQQWFINKLRWYETCLLYTSDAADEHS
;
A
#
# COMPACT_ATOMS: atom_id res chain seq x y z
N MET A 1 0.82 -19.88 2.93
CA MET A 1 0.47 -19.70 4.34
C MET A 1 -1.04 -19.53 4.42
N GLY A 2 -1.81 -20.52 4.83
CA GLY A 2 -3.28 -20.46 4.92
C GLY A 2 -3.76 -20.00 6.30
N LEU A 3 -3.07 -19.04 6.91
CA LEU A 3 -3.45 -18.48 8.20
C LEU A 3 -4.43 -17.32 8.01
N PRO A 4 -5.42 -17.15 8.90
CA PRO A 4 -6.26 -15.95 8.93
C PRO A 4 -5.40 -14.68 9.04
N THR A 5 -5.86 -13.57 8.46
CA THR A 5 -5.14 -12.28 8.43
C THR A 5 -4.62 -11.85 9.80
N THR A 6 -5.42 -12.00 10.84
CA THR A 6 -5.04 -11.67 12.22
C THR A 6 -3.88 -12.51 12.75
N ALA A 7 -3.91 -13.83 12.53
CA ALA A 7 -2.85 -14.72 12.97
C ALA A 7 -1.55 -14.45 12.18
N ASN A 8 -1.66 -14.20 10.88
CA ASN A 8 -0.54 -13.84 10.03
C ASN A 8 0.12 -12.53 10.50
N TYR A 9 -0.68 -11.51 10.81
CA TYR A 9 -0.18 -10.26 11.36
C TYR A 9 0.57 -10.47 12.69
N VAL A 10 -0.01 -11.19 13.64
CA VAL A 10 0.60 -11.42 14.95
C VAL A 10 1.96 -12.11 14.80
N VAL A 11 2.04 -13.16 13.99
CA VAL A 11 3.29 -13.90 13.78
C VAL A 11 4.34 -13.02 13.08
N VAL A 12 3.97 -12.33 12.01
CA VAL A 12 4.92 -11.51 11.27
C VAL A 12 5.34 -10.28 12.07
N ALA A 13 4.42 -9.63 12.79
CA ALA A 13 4.73 -8.49 13.63
C ALA A 13 5.71 -8.84 14.76
N SER A 14 5.51 -9.99 15.42
CA SER A 14 6.37 -10.42 16.52
C SER A 14 7.81 -10.73 16.06
N LEU A 15 8.00 -11.16 14.82
CA LEU A 15 9.32 -11.50 14.27
C LEU A 15 9.99 -10.33 13.55
N MET A 16 9.23 -9.55 12.81
CA MET A 16 9.78 -8.56 11.88
C MET A 16 9.73 -7.13 12.39
N ALA A 17 8.80 -6.77 13.27
CA ALA A 17 8.64 -5.37 13.68
C ALA A 17 9.89 -4.84 14.42
N THR A 18 10.46 -5.61 15.33
CA THR A 18 11.68 -5.26 16.04
C THR A 18 12.88 -5.17 15.10
N VAL A 19 13.03 -6.15 14.20
CA VAL A 19 14.13 -6.17 13.22
C VAL A 19 14.07 -4.98 12.29
N LEU A 20 12.88 -4.58 11.82
CA LEU A 20 12.72 -3.40 10.95
C LEU A 20 13.08 -2.10 11.66
N VAL A 21 12.72 -1.97 12.93
CA VAL A 21 13.10 -0.81 13.75
C VAL A 21 14.61 -0.75 13.95
N ASP A 22 15.22 -1.89 14.28
CA ASP A 22 16.68 -1.98 14.53
C ASP A 22 17.48 -1.68 13.25
N VAL A 23 17.07 -2.24 12.11
CA VAL A 23 17.69 -1.98 10.80
C VAL A 23 17.48 -0.51 10.38
N GLY A 24 16.30 0.04 10.62
CA GLY A 24 16.04 1.45 10.37
C GLY A 24 16.97 2.36 11.15
N ASN A 25 17.07 2.14 12.45
CA ASN A 25 17.96 2.90 13.33
C ASN A 25 19.44 2.76 12.93
N ALA A 26 19.87 1.56 12.53
CA ALA A 26 21.23 1.32 12.04
C ALA A 26 21.52 2.05 10.72
N SER A 27 20.50 2.28 9.90
CA SER A 27 20.59 2.99 8.61
C SER A 27 20.40 4.51 8.74
N GLY A 28 20.19 5.01 9.97
CA GLY A 28 19.96 6.43 10.23
C GLY A 28 18.52 6.91 10.00
N PHE A 29 17.58 6.01 9.72
CA PHE A 29 16.15 6.30 9.62
C PHE A 29 15.45 5.98 10.94
N ILE A 30 14.71 6.93 11.47
CA ILE A 30 13.89 6.72 12.67
C ILE A 30 12.50 6.31 12.21
N PHE A 31 12.24 5.00 12.21
CA PHE A 31 10.90 4.50 11.87
C PHE A 31 10.00 4.49 13.13
N PRO A 32 8.87 5.22 13.13
CA PRO A 32 7.90 5.11 14.21
C PRO A 32 7.36 3.68 14.30
N LEU A 33 7.27 3.14 15.49
CA LEU A 33 6.80 1.77 15.70
C LEU A 33 5.40 1.52 15.08
N ILE A 34 4.54 2.52 15.11
CA ILE A 34 3.20 2.44 14.50
C ILE A 34 3.27 2.30 12.97
N ALA A 35 4.21 2.98 12.31
CA ALA A 35 4.40 2.87 10.86
C ALA A 35 4.89 1.47 10.48
N VAL A 36 5.79 0.89 11.28
CA VAL A 36 6.27 -0.48 11.08
C VAL A 36 5.16 -1.51 11.27
N HIS A 37 4.33 -1.35 12.29
CA HIS A 37 3.17 -2.24 12.50
C HIS A 37 2.15 -2.13 11.38
N LEU A 38 1.86 -0.93 10.87
CA LEU A 38 1.00 -0.73 9.70
C LEU A 38 1.62 -1.37 8.45
N PHE A 39 2.91 -1.21 8.24
CA PHE A 39 3.62 -1.84 7.14
C PHE A 39 3.43 -3.36 7.16
N VAL A 40 3.70 -4.00 8.29
CA VAL A 40 3.54 -5.45 8.47
C VAL A 40 2.08 -5.88 8.28
N PHE A 41 1.13 -5.10 8.77
CA PHE A 41 -0.29 -5.38 8.63
C PHE A 41 -0.75 -5.37 7.17
N TYR A 42 -0.40 -4.33 6.40
CA TYR A 42 -0.77 -4.23 4.99
C TYR A 42 -0.15 -5.35 4.15
N PHE A 43 1.12 -5.70 4.39
CA PHE A 43 1.74 -6.83 3.71
C PHE A 43 1.12 -8.17 4.12
N GLY A 44 0.68 -8.31 5.36
CA GLY A 44 -0.08 -9.45 5.83
C GLY A 44 -1.41 -9.62 5.10
N LEU A 45 -2.14 -8.53 4.87
CA LEU A 45 -3.38 -8.51 4.08
C LEU A 45 -3.15 -8.92 2.61
N MET A 46 -2.07 -8.46 2.01
CA MET A 46 -1.74 -8.81 0.63
C MET A 46 -1.46 -10.31 0.45
N ALA A 47 -0.99 -11.00 1.46
CA ALA A 47 -0.71 -12.43 1.40
C ALA A 47 -1.98 -13.26 1.11
N ASP A 48 -3.16 -12.83 1.57
CA ASP A 48 -4.43 -13.52 1.33
C ASP A 48 -4.97 -13.36 -0.11
N VAL A 49 -4.46 -12.37 -0.83
CA VAL A 49 -4.87 -12.06 -2.21
C VAL A 49 -3.88 -12.62 -3.23
N THR A 50 -2.61 -12.77 -2.81
CA THR A 50 -1.49 -13.12 -3.71
C THR A 50 -1.39 -14.63 -3.96
N PRO A 51 -1.39 -15.10 -5.23
CA PRO A 51 -1.06 -16.47 -5.55
C PRO A 51 0.37 -16.84 -5.11
N PRO A 52 0.64 -18.08 -4.75
CA PRO A 52 -0.19 -19.29 -4.85
C PRO A 52 -1.13 -19.52 -3.67
N VAL A 53 -1.05 -18.73 -2.62
CA VAL A 53 -1.85 -18.94 -1.40
C VAL A 53 -3.25 -18.35 -1.52
N GLY A 54 -3.38 -17.11 -1.97
CA GLY A 54 -4.57 -16.35 -2.36
C GLY A 54 -5.95 -16.88 -1.98
N LEU A 55 -6.21 -17.13 -0.69
CA LEU A 55 -7.49 -17.72 -0.24
C LEU A 55 -8.69 -16.90 -0.72
N ALA A 56 -8.60 -15.58 -0.68
CA ALA A 56 -9.67 -14.69 -1.12
C ALA A 56 -9.88 -14.79 -2.64
N SER A 57 -8.81 -14.87 -3.43
CA SER A 57 -8.91 -15.01 -4.88
C SER A 57 -9.43 -16.38 -5.32
N TYR A 58 -9.09 -17.46 -4.60
CA TYR A 58 -9.67 -18.80 -4.84
C TYR A 58 -11.15 -18.83 -4.50
N ALA A 59 -11.56 -18.22 -3.39
CA ALA A 59 -12.98 -18.12 -3.03
C ALA A 59 -13.77 -17.32 -4.07
N ALA A 60 -13.24 -16.19 -4.53
CA ALA A 60 -13.85 -15.39 -5.58
C ALA A 60 -13.97 -16.15 -6.91
N ALA A 61 -12.94 -16.90 -7.29
CA ALA A 61 -12.96 -17.73 -8.48
C ALA A 61 -14.01 -18.85 -8.39
N ALA A 62 -14.16 -19.47 -7.20
CA ALA A 62 -15.17 -20.50 -6.96
C ALA A 62 -16.61 -19.95 -7.12
N ILE A 63 -16.85 -18.71 -6.70
CA ILE A 63 -18.16 -18.04 -6.85
C ILE A 63 -18.42 -17.63 -8.29
N SER A 64 -17.42 -17.09 -8.97
CA SER A 64 -17.54 -16.59 -10.35
C SER A 64 -17.48 -17.70 -11.41
N GLY A 65 -17.02 -18.90 -11.05
CA GLY A 65 -16.75 -19.98 -12.00
C GLY A 65 -15.52 -19.75 -12.89
N GLY A 66 -14.66 -18.78 -12.52
CA GLY A 66 -13.48 -18.40 -13.28
C GLY A 66 -12.24 -19.24 -12.92
N ASP A 67 -11.17 -19.05 -13.71
CA ASP A 67 -9.87 -19.66 -13.41
C ASP A 67 -9.25 -18.98 -12.16
N PRO A 68 -8.92 -19.75 -11.11
CA PRO A 68 -8.37 -19.22 -9.87
C PRO A 68 -7.06 -18.43 -10.05
N LEU A 69 -6.19 -18.91 -10.95
CA LEU A 69 -4.90 -18.29 -11.17
C LEU A 69 -5.05 -16.92 -11.87
N ARG A 70 -5.91 -16.83 -12.85
CA ARG A 70 -6.21 -15.56 -13.54
C ARG A 70 -6.90 -14.58 -12.61
N THR A 71 -7.83 -15.06 -11.79
CA THR A 71 -8.49 -14.24 -10.76
C THR A 71 -7.48 -13.70 -9.76
N GLY A 72 -6.53 -14.51 -9.32
CA GLY A 72 -5.45 -14.10 -8.42
C GLY A 72 -4.51 -13.08 -9.04
N LEU A 73 -4.10 -13.25 -10.30
CA LEU A 73 -3.29 -12.26 -11.02
C LEU A 73 -4.01 -10.91 -11.15
N GLN A 74 -5.30 -10.94 -11.46
CA GLN A 74 -6.11 -9.73 -11.52
C GLN A 74 -6.25 -9.06 -10.16
N ALA A 75 -6.40 -9.85 -9.10
CA ALA A 75 -6.48 -9.36 -7.74
C ALA A 75 -5.17 -8.67 -7.29
N ILE A 76 -3.99 -9.22 -7.63
CA ILE A 76 -2.69 -8.54 -7.39
C ILE A 76 -2.67 -7.18 -8.07
N TRP A 77 -3.07 -7.11 -9.34
CA TRP A 77 -3.06 -5.87 -10.09
C TRP A 77 -3.91 -4.78 -9.42
N TYR A 78 -5.09 -5.14 -8.92
CA TYR A 78 -5.92 -4.22 -8.15
C TYR A 78 -5.35 -3.88 -6.77
N SER A 79 -4.61 -4.78 -6.15
CA SER A 79 -4.01 -4.61 -4.82
C SER A 79 -2.65 -3.89 -4.85
N LEU A 80 -2.09 -3.59 -6.02
CA LEU A 80 -0.77 -2.98 -6.17
C LEU A 80 -0.66 -1.66 -5.36
N ARG A 81 -1.68 -0.83 -5.41
CA ARG A 81 -1.76 0.41 -4.63
C ARG A 81 -1.75 0.19 -3.12
N THR A 82 -2.38 -0.89 -2.65
CA THR A 82 -2.36 -1.28 -1.24
C THR A 82 -0.95 -1.67 -0.79
N GLY A 83 -0.14 -2.20 -1.70
CA GLY A 83 1.26 -2.53 -1.44
C GLY A 83 2.20 -1.32 -1.37
N ILE A 84 1.88 -0.23 -2.05
CA ILE A 84 2.69 1.00 -2.06
C ILE A 84 2.41 1.85 -0.82
N LEU A 85 1.16 1.90 -0.36
CA LEU A 85 0.74 2.67 0.81
C LEU A 85 1.63 2.46 2.06
N PRO A 86 1.93 1.22 2.49
CA PRO A 86 2.76 1.01 3.67
C PRO A 86 4.19 1.51 3.51
N ILE A 87 4.72 1.52 2.29
CA ILE A 87 6.05 2.08 2.01
C ILE A 87 6.01 3.60 2.19
N VAL A 88 4.97 4.25 1.68
CA VAL A 88 4.77 5.70 1.84
C VAL A 88 4.65 6.07 3.32
N PHE A 89 3.89 5.31 4.13
CA PHE A 89 3.79 5.55 5.58
C PHE A 89 5.11 5.38 6.32
N LEU A 90 5.97 4.48 5.86
CA LEU A 90 7.26 4.23 6.49
C LEU A 90 8.22 5.41 6.33
N PHE A 91 8.19 6.07 5.18
CA PHE A 91 9.05 7.20 4.87
C PHE A 91 8.43 8.55 5.22
N ASN A 92 7.11 8.68 5.16
CA ASN A 92 6.37 9.91 5.45
C ASN A 92 5.54 9.76 6.72
N HIS A 93 6.14 9.99 7.88
CA HIS A 93 5.46 9.88 9.18
C HIS A 93 4.37 10.96 9.37
N GLU A 94 4.46 12.06 8.64
CA GLU A 94 3.46 13.13 8.65
C GLU A 94 2.08 12.64 8.19
N LEU A 95 2.03 11.61 7.30
CA LEU A 95 0.79 10.96 6.91
C LEU A 95 0.06 10.28 8.09
N LEU A 96 0.81 9.86 9.09
CA LEU A 96 0.29 9.29 10.34
C LEU A 96 0.01 10.37 11.38
N LEU A 97 0.09 11.66 11.00
CA LEU A 97 -0.06 12.81 11.89
C LEU A 97 0.97 12.83 13.05
N ILE A 98 2.10 12.17 12.87
CA ILE A 98 3.19 12.15 13.84
C ILE A 98 4.08 13.36 13.57
N GLY A 99 4.23 14.25 14.57
CA GLY A 99 5.04 15.46 14.46
C GLY A 99 4.33 16.63 13.78
N VAL A 100 3.00 16.59 13.68
CA VAL A 100 2.19 17.69 13.14
C VAL A 100 1.73 18.58 14.29
N ASP A 101 2.28 19.80 14.36
CA ASP A 101 2.00 20.75 15.45
C ASP A 101 0.82 21.70 15.15
N SER A 102 0.35 21.74 13.90
CA SER A 102 -0.70 22.68 13.45
C SER A 102 -1.85 21.95 12.73
N ILE A 103 -3.09 22.33 13.06
CA ILE A 103 -4.30 21.86 12.36
C ILE A 103 -4.23 22.17 10.86
N TRP A 104 -3.63 23.31 10.48
CA TRP A 104 -3.46 23.69 9.09
C TRP A 104 -2.53 22.74 8.33
N GLN A 105 -1.43 22.35 8.96
CA GLN A 105 -0.50 21.37 8.41
C GLN A 105 -1.15 20.00 8.27
N ALA A 106 -1.93 19.56 9.27
CA ALA A 106 -2.70 18.31 9.18
C ALA A 106 -3.66 18.32 7.99
N LEU A 107 -4.38 19.43 7.77
CA LEU A 107 -5.29 19.57 6.63
C LEU A 107 -4.56 19.51 5.29
N LEU A 108 -3.41 20.14 5.18
CA LEU A 108 -2.58 20.07 3.96
C LEU A 108 -2.08 18.66 3.68
N VAL A 109 -1.58 17.95 4.70
CA VAL A 109 -1.10 16.56 4.57
C VAL A 109 -2.24 15.63 4.14
N ILE A 110 -3.42 15.76 4.73
CA ILE A 110 -4.59 14.97 4.35
C ILE A 110 -5.03 15.29 2.91
N ALA A 111 -5.08 16.56 2.53
CA ALA A 111 -5.50 16.97 1.20
C ALA A 111 -4.51 16.47 0.11
N THR A 112 -3.21 16.64 0.33
CA THR A 112 -2.17 16.19 -0.61
C THR A 112 -2.15 14.68 -0.73
N SER A 113 -2.27 13.92 0.36
CA SER A 113 -2.32 12.46 0.33
C SER A 113 -3.58 11.94 -0.35
N LEU A 114 -4.74 12.58 -0.16
CA LEU A 114 -5.97 12.23 -0.87
C LEU A 114 -5.81 12.43 -2.39
N ILE A 115 -5.24 13.56 -2.80
CA ILE A 115 -4.97 13.84 -4.22
C ILE A 115 -3.98 12.82 -4.78
N GLY A 116 -2.88 12.54 -4.09
CA GLY A 116 -1.88 11.55 -4.50
C GLY A 116 -2.49 10.15 -4.68
N ILE A 117 -3.30 9.68 -3.72
CA ILE A 117 -3.99 8.38 -3.84
C ILE A 117 -4.98 8.36 -5.01
N LEU A 118 -5.72 9.45 -5.26
CA LEU A 118 -6.65 9.54 -6.40
C LEU A 118 -5.90 9.50 -7.72
N VAL A 119 -4.83 10.28 -7.87
CA VAL A 119 -3.98 10.31 -9.07
C VAL A 119 -3.35 8.93 -9.31
N PHE A 120 -2.76 8.33 -8.27
CA PHE A 120 -2.18 6.99 -8.36
C PHE A 120 -3.22 5.92 -8.74
N THR A 121 -4.42 6.01 -8.18
CA THR A 121 -5.52 5.09 -8.52
C THR A 121 -5.97 5.27 -9.97
N ALA A 122 -6.10 6.50 -10.43
CA ALA A 122 -6.44 6.81 -11.82
C ALA A 122 -5.38 6.28 -12.80
N ALA A 123 -4.11 6.49 -12.47
CA ALA A 123 -2.99 6.00 -13.26
C ALA A 123 -2.94 4.46 -13.36
N THR A 124 -3.12 3.76 -12.23
CA THR A 124 -3.08 2.29 -12.20
C THR A 124 -4.29 1.63 -12.86
N GLN A 125 -5.47 2.25 -12.80
CA GLN A 125 -6.68 1.74 -13.45
C GLN A 125 -6.87 2.22 -14.89
N GLN A 126 -6.03 3.16 -15.35
CA GLN A 126 -6.15 3.79 -16.67
C GLN A 126 -7.54 4.41 -16.90
N TRP A 127 -8.19 4.87 -15.82
CA TRP A 127 -9.51 5.45 -15.84
C TRP A 127 -9.58 6.68 -14.94
N PHE A 128 -9.79 7.85 -15.56
CA PHE A 128 -10.08 9.09 -14.86
C PHE A 128 -11.16 9.84 -15.64
N ILE A 129 -12.43 9.71 -15.23
CA ILE A 129 -13.63 10.23 -15.94
C ILE A 129 -13.81 9.59 -17.33
N ASN A 130 -12.73 9.43 -18.09
CA ASN A 130 -12.65 8.73 -19.38
C ASN A 130 -11.47 7.75 -19.39
N LYS A 131 -11.44 6.85 -20.38
CA LYS A 131 -10.34 5.90 -20.57
C LYS A 131 -9.06 6.68 -20.90
N LEU A 132 -8.08 6.64 -20.01
CA LEU A 132 -6.79 7.31 -20.19
C LEU A 132 -6.00 6.65 -21.34
N ARG A 133 -5.36 7.46 -22.16
CA ARG A 133 -4.42 7.00 -23.17
C ARG A 133 -3.07 6.71 -22.50
N TRP A 134 -2.30 5.80 -23.07
CA TRP A 134 -1.04 5.33 -22.51
C TRP A 134 -0.05 6.45 -22.12
N TYR A 135 0.04 7.50 -22.92
CA TYR A 135 0.89 8.66 -22.64
C TYR A 135 0.36 9.55 -21.48
N GLU A 136 -0.94 9.60 -21.29
CA GLU A 136 -1.56 10.31 -20.16
C GLU A 136 -1.28 9.59 -18.83
N THR A 137 -1.27 8.28 -18.85
CA THR A 137 -0.86 7.45 -17.71
C THR A 137 0.61 7.68 -17.35
N CYS A 138 1.51 7.75 -18.33
CA CYS A 138 2.92 8.08 -18.10
C CYS A 138 3.11 9.49 -17.52
N LEU A 139 2.35 10.48 -17.99
CA LEU A 139 2.40 11.85 -17.47
C LEU A 139 1.94 11.91 -16.01
N LEU A 140 0.90 11.17 -15.64
CA LEU A 140 0.44 11.09 -14.23
C LEU A 140 1.49 10.46 -13.32
N TYR A 141 2.20 9.43 -13.77
CA TYR A 141 3.31 8.83 -13.03
C TYR A 141 4.50 9.78 -12.86
N THR A 142 4.80 10.61 -13.87
CA THR A 142 5.91 11.57 -13.79
C THR A 142 5.58 12.80 -12.96
N SER A 143 4.33 13.24 -12.90
CA SER A 143 3.92 14.37 -12.06
C SER A 143 3.98 14.01 -10.57
N ASP A 144 3.63 12.76 -10.21
CA ASP A 144 3.69 12.27 -8.83
C ASP A 144 5.15 12.17 -8.34
N ALA A 145 6.08 11.77 -9.22
CA ALA A 145 7.51 11.72 -8.92
C ALA A 145 8.18 13.11 -8.83
N ALA A 146 7.59 14.15 -9.42
CA ALA A 146 8.13 15.50 -9.37
C ALA A 146 7.78 16.24 -8.07
N ASP A 147 6.64 15.91 -7.45
CA ASP A 147 6.20 16.50 -6.18
C ASP A 147 6.95 15.94 -4.95
N GLU A 148 7.60 14.77 -5.07
CA GLU A 148 8.43 14.19 -4.01
C GLU A 148 9.82 14.85 -3.85
N HIS A 149 10.21 15.76 -4.76
CA HIS A 149 11.53 16.42 -4.75
C HIS A 149 11.49 17.94 -4.48
N SER A 150 10.37 18.48 -3.96
CA SER A 150 10.27 19.91 -3.63
C SER A 150 10.30 20.18 -2.14
#